data_046f4970c28d133f6e43495c0a10103d
#
_entry.id   046f4970c28d133f6e43495c0a10103d
#
_cell.length_a   1.000
_cell.length_b   1.000
_cell.length_c   1.000
_cell.angle_alpha   90.00
_cell.angle_beta   90.00
_cell.angle_gamma   90.00
#
_symmetry.space_group_name_H-M   'P 1'
#
loop_
_entity.id
_entity.type
_entity.pdbx_description
1 polymer ?
#
loop_
_entity_poly.entity_id
_entity_poly.type
_entity_poly.pdbx_seq_one_letter_code
_entity_poly.pdbx_strand_id
1 'polypeptide(L)'
;MKSITVTQSAVQKCAQLLERANSVGVLTGAGISTSAGIPDFRGPQGLYVTRRYDPDTIFDINYFYANPAPFYEFAHDFIGLEATIEPTFAHRFLAHLEMIGKIKGIVTQNIDSLHQMAGSQNVLEMHGSFWRSFCLVCAQEYSFEIMKHKLAQENVVHCPCGGVIKPDIVFFGENVKFMDEAIHLAEKTDLFLVIGTSCVVYPAALVPTYASGDIVIINKSLVDLPRGNVVLQAQEDIDEFFKNIAALLQVKISDN
;
A
#
# COMPACT_ATOMS: atom_id res chain seq x y z
N MET A 1 -49.21 -7.63 -3.41
CA MET A 1 -48.02 -7.12 -4.10
C MET A 1 -46.83 -7.40 -3.21
N LYS A 2 -45.97 -8.38 -3.58
CA LYS A 2 -44.72 -8.65 -2.86
C LYS A 2 -43.74 -7.53 -3.23
N SER A 3 -43.31 -6.74 -2.25
CA SER A 3 -42.23 -5.79 -2.38
C SER A 3 -40.95 -6.56 -2.77
N ILE A 4 -40.48 -6.36 -4.00
CA ILE A 4 -39.18 -6.83 -4.44
C ILE A 4 -38.18 -5.89 -3.78
N THR A 5 -37.58 -6.32 -2.67
CA THR A 5 -36.46 -5.63 -2.08
C THR A 5 -35.27 -5.82 -3.03
N VAL A 6 -34.97 -4.81 -3.83
CA VAL A 6 -33.74 -4.81 -4.66
C VAL A 6 -32.55 -4.75 -3.69
N THR A 7 -31.81 -5.84 -3.60
CA THR A 7 -30.58 -5.88 -2.81
C THR A 7 -29.59 -4.90 -3.42
N GLN A 8 -29.20 -3.91 -2.66
CA GLN A 8 -28.23 -2.89 -3.09
C GLN A 8 -26.87 -3.53 -3.40
N SER A 9 -26.27 -3.20 -4.56
CA SER A 9 -24.95 -3.70 -4.90
C SER A 9 -23.88 -3.15 -3.94
N ALA A 10 -22.75 -3.88 -3.79
CA ALA A 10 -21.62 -3.44 -2.97
C ALA A 10 -21.11 -2.05 -3.41
N VAL A 11 -21.05 -1.81 -4.72
CA VAL A 11 -20.67 -0.53 -5.32
C VAL A 11 -21.60 0.61 -4.88
N GLN A 12 -22.94 0.40 -4.98
CA GLN A 12 -23.92 1.41 -4.57
C GLN A 12 -23.82 1.70 -3.06
N LYS A 13 -23.64 0.67 -2.24
CA LYS A 13 -23.50 0.83 -0.79
C LYS A 13 -22.23 1.62 -0.45
N CYS A 14 -21.10 1.28 -1.07
CA CYS A 14 -19.83 1.99 -0.86
C CYS A 14 -19.90 3.45 -1.32
N ALA A 15 -20.51 3.72 -2.49
CA ALA A 15 -20.72 5.09 -2.98
C ALA A 15 -21.53 5.93 -1.98
N GLN A 16 -22.61 5.41 -1.45
CA GLN A 16 -23.42 6.10 -0.43
C GLN A 16 -22.67 6.35 0.87
N LEU A 17 -21.84 5.40 1.32
CA LEU A 17 -20.99 5.58 2.50
C LEU A 17 -19.97 6.69 2.25
N LEU A 18 -19.33 6.71 1.09
CA LEU A 18 -18.39 7.77 0.70
C LEU A 18 -19.07 9.14 0.61
N GLU A 19 -20.28 9.25 0.05
CA GLU A 19 -21.02 10.51 0.01
C GLU A 19 -21.32 11.07 1.40
N ARG A 20 -21.76 10.22 2.32
CA ARG A 20 -22.17 10.60 3.68
C ARG A 20 -21.01 10.90 4.61
N ALA A 21 -19.87 10.23 4.41
CA ALA A 21 -18.71 10.41 5.27
C ALA A 21 -18.17 11.85 5.19
N ASN A 22 -17.83 12.43 6.34
CA ASN A 22 -17.16 13.73 6.41
C ASN A 22 -15.63 13.59 6.44
N SER A 23 -15.16 12.44 6.89
CA SER A 23 -13.73 12.14 7.02
C SER A 23 -13.47 10.67 6.71
N VAL A 24 -12.60 10.41 5.74
CA VAL A 24 -12.23 9.06 5.30
C VAL A 24 -10.76 8.81 5.58
N GLY A 25 -10.46 7.71 6.28
CA GLY A 25 -9.12 7.15 6.40
C GLY A 25 -8.98 5.93 5.49
N VAL A 26 -7.77 5.64 5.07
CA VAL A 26 -7.50 4.53 4.15
C VAL A 26 -6.31 3.72 4.64
N LEU A 27 -6.42 2.38 4.59
CA LEU A 27 -5.28 1.46 4.66
C LEU A 27 -5.16 0.72 3.34
N THR A 28 -3.97 0.73 2.72
CA THR A 28 -3.71 -0.02 1.49
C THR A 28 -2.62 -1.07 1.67
N GLY A 29 -2.69 -2.13 0.86
CA GLY A 29 -1.64 -3.13 0.71
C GLY A 29 -1.40 -3.45 -0.76
N ALA A 30 -0.55 -4.42 -1.05
CA ALA A 30 -0.04 -4.69 -2.40
C ALA A 30 -1.11 -5.00 -3.46
N GLY A 31 -2.31 -5.43 -3.04
CA GLY A 31 -3.42 -5.69 -3.94
C GLY A 31 -3.89 -4.47 -4.76
N ILE A 32 -3.69 -3.22 -4.26
CA ILE A 32 -4.05 -2.00 -5.00
C ILE A 32 -3.13 -1.76 -6.19
N SER A 33 -1.90 -2.30 -6.15
CA SER A 33 -0.85 -2.09 -7.16
C SER A 33 -0.75 -3.22 -8.19
N THR A 34 -1.55 -4.29 -8.06
CA THR A 34 -1.46 -5.45 -8.97
C THR A 34 -1.81 -5.11 -10.41
N SER A 35 -2.74 -4.18 -10.64
CA SER A 35 -3.10 -3.69 -11.97
C SER A 35 -2.00 -2.81 -12.60
N ALA A 36 -1.06 -2.29 -11.81
CA ALA A 36 0.15 -1.61 -12.30
C ALA A 36 1.26 -2.58 -12.72
N GLY A 37 1.07 -3.90 -12.53
CA GLY A 37 2.06 -4.93 -12.83
C GLY A 37 3.01 -5.26 -11.67
N ILE A 38 2.82 -4.66 -10.49
CA ILE A 38 3.58 -5.02 -9.28
C ILE A 38 2.94 -6.27 -8.67
N PRO A 39 3.70 -7.38 -8.52
CA PRO A 39 3.16 -8.57 -7.87
C PRO A 39 2.86 -8.29 -6.39
N ASP A 40 1.72 -8.77 -5.92
CA ASP A 40 1.46 -8.80 -4.48
C ASP A 40 2.27 -9.92 -3.79
N PHE A 41 2.11 -10.06 -2.47
CA PHE A 41 2.85 -11.08 -1.72
C PHE A 41 2.18 -12.45 -1.77
N ARG A 42 0.86 -12.54 -1.72
CA ARG A 42 0.09 -13.77 -1.44
C ARG A 42 -0.94 -14.15 -2.49
N GLY A 43 -1.22 -13.28 -3.45
CA GLY A 43 -2.10 -13.58 -4.57
C GLY A 43 -1.54 -14.64 -5.52
N PRO A 44 -2.30 -15.06 -6.53
CA PRO A 44 -1.87 -16.13 -7.46
C PRO A 44 -0.56 -15.86 -8.20
N GLN A 45 -0.18 -14.59 -8.36
CA GLN A 45 1.10 -14.16 -8.95
C GLN A 45 2.05 -13.55 -7.92
N GLY A 46 1.72 -13.72 -6.64
CA GLY A 46 2.45 -13.13 -5.52
C GLY A 46 3.83 -13.75 -5.30
N LEU A 47 4.68 -13.01 -4.60
CA LEU A 47 6.07 -13.41 -4.34
C LEU A 47 6.17 -14.76 -3.61
N TYR A 48 5.28 -15.03 -2.64
CA TYR A 48 5.24 -16.32 -1.93
C TYR A 48 4.78 -17.48 -2.82
N VAL A 49 3.95 -17.20 -3.85
CA VAL A 49 3.41 -18.23 -4.75
C VAL A 49 4.38 -18.57 -5.86
N THR A 50 4.95 -17.56 -6.50
CA THR A 50 5.91 -17.72 -7.62
C THR A 50 7.25 -18.26 -7.17
N ARG A 51 7.59 -18.11 -5.88
CA ARG A 51 8.85 -18.57 -5.27
C ARG A 51 10.12 -18.10 -5.99
N ARG A 52 10.03 -17.04 -6.78
CA ARG A 52 11.20 -16.42 -7.40
C ARG A 52 12.14 -15.87 -6.34
N TYR A 53 11.54 -15.30 -5.29
CA TYR A 53 12.22 -14.87 -4.08
C TYR A 53 11.54 -15.49 -2.88
N ASP A 54 12.30 -15.70 -1.81
CA ASP A 54 11.75 -16.05 -0.49
C ASP A 54 11.60 -14.74 0.33
N PRO A 55 10.38 -14.19 0.45
CA PRO A 55 10.18 -12.90 1.14
C PRO A 55 10.61 -12.91 2.60
N ASP A 56 10.48 -14.05 3.27
CA ASP A 56 10.88 -14.18 4.68
C ASP A 56 12.39 -14.08 4.86
N THR A 57 13.16 -14.44 3.82
CA THR A 57 14.62 -14.30 3.80
C THR A 57 15.07 -12.94 3.30
N ILE A 58 14.55 -12.47 2.14
CA ILE A 58 15.04 -11.23 1.52
C ILE A 58 14.68 -9.97 2.32
N PHE A 59 13.59 -10.02 3.11
CA PHE A 59 13.16 -8.92 3.97
C PHE A 59 13.43 -9.18 5.47
N ASP A 60 14.30 -10.11 5.84
CA ASP A 60 14.76 -10.29 7.23
C ASP A 60 16.01 -9.44 7.48
N ILE A 61 15.98 -8.60 8.52
CA ILE A 61 17.07 -7.67 8.83
C ILE A 61 18.36 -8.38 9.23
N ASN A 62 18.27 -9.48 9.97
CA ASN A 62 19.45 -10.24 10.40
C ASN A 62 20.08 -10.97 9.20
N TYR A 63 19.25 -11.52 8.31
CA TYR A 63 19.73 -12.14 7.09
C TYR A 63 20.41 -11.09 6.18
N PHE A 64 19.81 -9.91 6.03
CA PHE A 64 20.39 -8.82 5.26
C PHE A 64 21.78 -8.38 5.80
N TYR A 65 21.95 -8.31 7.12
CA TYR A 65 23.26 -8.01 7.72
C TYR A 65 24.29 -9.11 7.44
N ALA A 66 23.87 -10.35 7.38
CA ALA A 66 24.76 -11.50 7.10
C ALA A 66 25.08 -11.64 5.61
N ASN A 67 24.07 -11.46 4.75
CA ASN A 67 24.19 -11.59 3.30
C ASN A 67 23.14 -10.72 2.58
N PRO A 68 23.47 -9.49 2.17
CA PRO A 68 22.53 -8.58 1.51
C PRO A 68 22.26 -8.94 0.03
N ALA A 69 23.01 -9.84 -0.59
CA ALA A 69 22.91 -10.12 -2.03
C ALA A 69 21.51 -10.55 -2.49
N PRO A 70 20.78 -11.47 -1.81
CA PRO A 70 19.44 -11.86 -2.25
C PRO A 70 18.42 -10.70 -2.25
N PHE A 71 18.52 -9.77 -1.28
CA PHE A 71 17.71 -8.57 -1.31
C PHE A 71 18.05 -7.68 -2.52
N TYR A 72 19.33 -7.56 -2.85
CA TYR A 72 19.74 -6.74 -3.99
C TYR A 72 19.34 -7.33 -5.34
N GLU A 73 19.26 -8.66 -5.48
CA GLU A 73 18.65 -9.30 -6.66
C GLU A 73 17.18 -8.88 -6.84
N PHE A 74 16.42 -8.91 -5.73
CA PHE A 74 15.06 -8.38 -5.72
C PHE A 74 15.00 -6.88 -6.06
N ALA A 75 15.88 -6.09 -5.46
CA ALA A 75 15.93 -4.64 -5.66
C ALA A 75 16.23 -4.25 -7.11
N HIS A 76 17.11 -4.99 -7.80
CA HIS A 76 17.36 -4.82 -9.24
C HIS A 76 16.10 -5.01 -10.08
N ASP A 77 15.35 -6.09 -9.81
CA ASP A 77 14.12 -6.37 -10.53
C ASP A 77 13.04 -5.33 -10.22
N PHE A 78 12.88 -4.95 -8.95
CA PHE A 78 11.88 -3.99 -8.51
C PHE A 78 12.12 -2.60 -9.10
N ILE A 79 13.35 -2.10 -9.04
CA ILE A 79 13.73 -0.80 -9.62
C ILE A 79 13.65 -0.83 -11.15
N GLY A 80 13.90 -1.98 -11.77
CA GLY A 80 13.70 -2.15 -13.22
C GLY A 80 12.25 -1.98 -13.67
N LEU A 81 11.28 -2.32 -12.82
CA LEU A 81 9.85 -2.13 -13.09
C LEU A 81 9.42 -0.68 -12.99
N GLU A 82 10.06 0.13 -12.13
CA GLU A 82 9.66 1.52 -11.85
C GLU A 82 9.53 2.39 -13.11
N ALA A 83 10.38 2.17 -14.09
CA ALA A 83 10.36 2.93 -15.35
C ALA A 83 9.08 2.69 -16.21
N THR A 84 8.28 1.68 -15.89
CA THR A 84 7.13 1.24 -16.68
C THR A 84 5.82 1.21 -15.89
N ILE A 85 5.88 1.35 -14.56
CA ILE A 85 4.69 1.32 -13.71
C ILE A 85 4.08 2.72 -13.58
N GLU A 86 2.76 2.73 -13.60
CA GLU A 86 1.96 3.94 -13.38
C GLU A 86 0.94 3.68 -12.27
N PRO A 87 0.50 4.73 -11.54
CA PRO A 87 -0.57 4.60 -10.58
C PRO A 87 -1.81 3.97 -11.20
N THR A 88 -2.43 3.03 -10.52
CA THR A 88 -3.68 2.40 -10.96
C THR A 88 -4.85 3.40 -10.89
N PHE A 89 -6.01 3.03 -11.45
CA PHE A 89 -7.21 3.88 -11.32
C PHE A 89 -7.56 4.12 -9.84
N ALA A 90 -7.42 3.10 -8.99
CA ALA A 90 -7.69 3.21 -7.57
C ALA A 90 -6.79 4.26 -6.88
N HIS A 91 -5.49 4.29 -7.19
CA HIS A 91 -4.58 5.32 -6.64
C HIS A 91 -5.03 6.73 -7.02
N ARG A 92 -5.34 6.96 -8.31
CA ARG A 92 -5.80 8.28 -8.81
C ARG A 92 -7.15 8.68 -8.22
N PHE A 93 -8.06 7.73 -8.04
CA PHE A 93 -9.34 7.98 -7.39
C PHE A 93 -9.18 8.40 -5.93
N LEU A 94 -8.33 7.72 -5.17
CA LEU A 94 -8.04 8.08 -3.78
C LEU A 94 -7.37 9.47 -3.69
N ALA A 95 -6.40 9.76 -4.56
CA ALA A 95 -5.77 11.08 -4.63
C ALA A 95 -6.79 12.20 -4.95
N HIS A 96 -7.74 11.93 -5.85
CA HIS A 96 -8.84 12.88 -6.12
C HIS A 96 -9.72 13.11 -4.88
N LEU A 97 -10.08 12.05 -4.15
CA LEU A 97 -10.86 12.19 -2.92
C LEU A 97 -10.09 12.94 -1.81
N GLU A 98 -8.77 12.80 -1.77
CA GLU A 98 -7.92 13.59 -0.88
C GLU A 98 -7.89 15.05 -1.30
N MET A 99 -7.70 15.36 -2.59
CA MET A 99 -7.68 16.71 -3.15
C MET A 99 -8.97 17.49 -2.84
N ILE A 100 -10.14 16.82 -2.86
CA ILE A 100 -11.42 17.46 -2.49
C ILE A 100 -11.68 17.43 -0.98
N GLY A 101 -10.71 17.02 -0.16
CA GLY A 101 -10.77 17.04 1.29
C GLY A 101 -11.61 15.93 1.92
N LYS A 102 -12.04 14.92 1.15
CA LYS A 102 -12.80 13.76 1.67
C LYS A 102 -11.90 12.80 2.40
N ILE A 103 -10.78 12.37 1.81
CA ILE A 103 -9.74 11.55 2.46
C ILE A 103 -8.85 12.47 3.31
N LYS A 104 -8.59 12.04 4.56
CA LYS A 104 -7.75 12.77 5.52
C LYS A 104 -6.32 12.24 5.58
N GLY A 105 -6.10 11.03 5.11
CA GLY A 105 -4.80 10.41 5.00
C GLY A 105 -4.90 8.97 4.49
N ILE A 106 -3.80 8.50 3.95
CA ILE A 106 -3.63 7.15 3.43
C ILE A 106 -2.49 6.48 4.19
N VAL A 107 -2.79 5.40 4.88
CA VAL A 107 -1.80 4.49 5.45
C VAL A 107 -1.48 3.44 4.40
N THR A 108 -0.22 3.27 4.04
CA THR A 108 0.14 2.23 3.07
C THR A 108 1.19 1.27 3.64
N GLN A 109 1.00 -0.01 3.34
CA GLN A 109 2.00 -1.06 3.57
C GLN A 109 2.95 -1.20 2.37
N ASN A 110 2.65 -0.54 1.26
CA ASN A 110 3.42 -0.62 0.03
C ASN A 110 4.67 0.26 0.09
N ILE A 111 5.67 -0.15 -0.69
CA ILE A 111 6.96 0.53 -0.85
C ILE A 111 7.14 1.13 -2.25
N ASP A 112 6.07 1.11 -3.07
CA ASP A 112 6.07 1.41 -4.49
C ASP A 112 5.87 2.90 -4.82
N SER A 113 5.46 3.70 -3.82
CA SER A 113 5.21 5.14 -3.92
C SER A 113 4.12 5.55 -4.94
N LEU A 114 3.27 4.63 -5.38
CA LEU A 114 2.25 4.91 -6.39
C LEU A 114 1.17 5.88 -5.88
N HIS A 115 0.94 5.98 -4.57
CA HIS A 115 0.06 6.99 -4.00
C HIS A 115 0.58 8.40 -4.24
N GLN A 116 1.88 8.65 -3.98
CA GLN A 116 2.51 9.94 -4.20
C GLN A 116 2.58 10.27 -5.69
N MET A 117 2.89 9.28 -6.53
CA MET A 117 2.88 9.45 -8.00
C MET A 117 1.47 9.78 -8.53
N ALA A 118 0.41 9.30 -7.90
CA ALA A 118 -0.98 9.64 -8.21
C ALA A 118 -1.40 11.04 -7.72
N GLY A 119 -0.55 11.72 -6.92
CA GLY A 119 -0.79 13.06 -6.40
C GLY A 119 -1.24 13.10 -4.93
N SER A 120 -1.34 11.97 -4.22
CA SER A 120 -1.62 11.96 -2.79
C SER A 120 -0.51 12.64 -1.99
N GLN A 121 -0.88 13.46 -0.99
CA GLN A 121 0.03 14.28 -0.20
C GLN A 121 0.22 13.76 1.24
N ASN A 122 -0.85 13.22 1.84
CA ASN A 122 -0.81 12.72 3.21
C ASN A 122 -0.77 11.19 3.21
N VAL A 123 0.42 10.64 2.92
CA VAL A 123 0.67 9.20 2.84
C VAL A 123 1.63 8.76 3.95
N LEU A 124 1.16 7.86 4.80
CA LEU A 124 1.93 7.24 5.88
C LEU A 124 2.48 5.88 5.38
N GLU A 125 3.72 5.86 4.95
CA GLU A 125 4.42 4.66 4.43
C GLU A 125 4.92 3.79 5.59
N MET A 126 4.06 2.91 6.13
CA MET A 126 4.39 2.11 7.32
C MET A 126 5.60 1.19 7.14
N HIS A 127 5.82 0.72 5.92
CA HIS A 127 6.98 -0.13 5.60
C HIS A 127 8.10 0.64 4.88
N GLY A 128 8.04 1.99 4.90
CA GLY A 128 9.00 2.83 4.22
C GLY A 128 8.91 2.78 2.70
N SER A 129 9.97 3.19 2.03
CA SER A 129 10.03 3.22 0.55
C SER A 129 11.46 3.17 0.03
N PHE A 130 11.59 3.01 -1.29
CA PHE A 130 12.88 3.08 -1.98
C PHE A 130 13.41 4.51 -2.22
N TRP A 131 12.62 5.56 -1.94
CA TRP A 131 13.01 6.95 -2.24
C TRP A 131 14.28 7.41 -1.53
N ARG A 132 14.57 6.83 -0.38
CA ARG A 132 15.76 7.11 0.40
C ARG A 132 16.45 5.82 0.78
N SER A 133 17.76 5.91 0.93
CA SER A 133 18.60 4.81 1.40
C SER A 133 19.67 5.35 2.33
N PHE A 134 20.16 4.52 3.23
CA PHE A 134 21.14 4.92 4.22
C PHE A 134 22.28 3.91 4.28
N CYS A 135 23.51 4.43 4.44
CA CYS A 135 24.64 3.60 4.78
C CYS A 135 24.49 3.05 6.20
N LEU A 136 24.59 1.74 6.36
CA LEU A 136 24.47 1.08 7.66
C LEU A 136 25.63 1.37 8.64
N VAL A 137 26.75 1.93 8.15
CA VAL A 137 27.92 2.24 8.97
C VAL A 137 27.99 3.73 9.34
N CYS A 138 27.88 4.64 8.35
CA CYS A 138 28.06 6.06 8.57
C CYS A 138 26.79 6.89 8.48
N ALA A 139 25.62 6.26 8.27
CA ALA A 139 24.32 6.87 8.11
C ALA A 139 24.22 7.91 6.96
N GLN A 140 25.19 7.94 6.03
CA GLN A 140 25.10 8.77 4.84
C GLN A 140 23.82 8.45 4.07
N GLU A 141 23.02 9.47 3.78
CA GLU A 141 21.78 9.35 3.00
C GLU A 141 22.08 9.36 1.49
N TYR A 142 21.29 8.58 0.75
CA TYR A 142 21.31 8.45 -0.69
C TYR A 142 19.91 8.58 -1.26
N SER A 143 19.76 9.41 -2.31
CA SER A 143 18.51 9.52 -3.05
C SER A 143 18.26 8.27 -3.92
N PHE A 144 17.02 8.10 -4.33
CA PHE A 144 16.61 7.03 -5.25
C PHE A 144 17.45 7.02 -6.54
N GLU A 145 17.68 8.19 -7.16
CA GLU A 145 18.46 8.30 -8.40
C GLU A 145 19.91 7.83 -8.22
N ILE A 146 20.52 8.17 -7.09
CA ILE A 146 21.86 7.70 -6.78
C ILE A 146 21.87 6.18 -6.58
N MET A 147 20.87 5.64 -5.88
CA MET A 147 20.74 4.19 -5.68
C MET A 147 20.54 3.45 -7.00
N LYS A 148 19.65 3.94 -7.85
CA LYS A 148 19.39 3.39 -9.19
C LYS A 148 20.67 3.35 -10.04
N HIS A 149 21.45 4.44 -10.03
CA HIS A 149 22.72 4.50 -10.74
C HIS A 149 23.77 3.50 -10.19
N LYS A 150 23.87 3.39 -8.86
CA LYS A 150 24.78 2.45 -8.22
C LYS A 150 24.40 1.00 -8.46
N LEU A 151 23.10 0.66 -8.37
CA LEU A 151 22.58 -0.66 -8.66
C LEU A 151 22.90 -1.11 -10.10
N ALA A 152 22.90 -0.20 -11.06
CA ALA A 152 23.29 -0.52 -12.43
C ALA A 152 24.76 -0.96 -12.58
N GLN A 153 25.59 -0.74 -11.56
CA GLN A 153 27.03 -0.99 -11.58
C GLN A 153 27.50 -2.03 -10.55
N GLU A 154 26.74 -2.22 -9.48
CA GLU A 154 27.11 -3.04 -8.32
C GLU A 154 26.01 -4.05 -7.99
N ASN A 155 26.34 -5.31 -7.76
CA ASN A 155 25.38 -6.32 -7.32
C ASN A 155 24.91 -6.06 -5.89
N VAL A 156 25.79 -5.55 -5.03
CA VAL A 156 25.48 -5.07 -3.67
C VAL A 156 26.06 -3.67 -3.54
N VAL A 157 25.20 -2.71 -3.24
CA VAL A 157 25.58 -1.29 -3.25
C VAL A 157 26.32 -0.90 -1.98
N HIS A 158 27.49 -0.29 -2.14
CA HIS A 158 28.33 0.16 -1.03
C HIS A 158 28.52 1.68 -0.98
N CYS A 159 28.62 2.17 0.24
CA CYS A 159 29.06 3.52 0.53
C CYS A 159 30.58 3.65 0.37
N PRO A 160 31.13 4.83 0.05
CA PRO A 160 32.58 5.06 0.07
C PRO A 160 33.28 4.71 1.38
N CYS A 161 32.57 4.66 2.50
CA CYS A 161 33.12 4.20 3.78
C CYS A 161 33.25 2.66 3.90
N GLY A 162 32.82 1.91 2.88
CA GLY A 162 32.78 0.44 2.86
C GLY A 162 31.50 -0.18 3.43
N GLY A 163 30.59 0.60 4.03
CA GLY A 163 29.31 0.11 4.57
C GLY A 163 28.32 -0.21 3.46
N VAL A 164 27.48 -1.23 3.67
CA VAL A 164 26.35 -1.53 2.80
C VAL A 164 25.31 -0.41 2.90
N ILE A 165 24.72 -0.01 1.77
CA ILE A 165 23.63 0.96 1.75
C ILE A 165 22.30 0.18 1.76
N LYS A 166 21.40 0.47 2.68
CA LYS A 166 20.07 -0.16 2.78
C LYS A 166 18.99 0.85 2.41
N PRO A 167 18.04 0.51 1.50
CA PRO A 167 16.87 1.34 1.30
C PRO A 167 16.06 1.51 2.60
N ASP A 168 15.35 2.63 2.71
CA ASP A 168 14.54 2.99 3.88
C ASP A 168 13.23 2.17 3.96
N ILE A 169 13.34 0.88 3.68
CA ILE A 169 12.28 -0.12 3.76
C ILE A 169 12.38 -0.83 5.10
N VAL A 170 11.23 -1.04 5.74
CA VAL A 170 11.13 -1.80 6.99
C VAL A 170 11.19 -3.29 6.69
N PHE A 171 12.18 -3.96 7.25
CA PHE A 171 12.35 -5.40 7.17
C PHE A 171 11.72 -6.10 8.39
N PHE A 172 11.46 -7.39 8.28
CA PHE A 172 11.09 -8.22 9.43
C PHE A 172 12.19 -8.13 10.50
N GLY A 173 11.77 -7.83 11.74
CA GLY A 173 12.68 -7.53 12.85
C GLY A 173 12.92 -6.04 13.09
N GLU A 174 12.48 -5.15 12.19
CA GLU A 174 12.50 -3.69 12.39
C GLU A 174 11.12 -3.18 12.82
N ASN A 175 11.08 -2.01 13.45
CA ASN A 175 9.82 -1.34 13.79
C ASN A 175 9.18 -0.70 12.56
N VAL A 176 7.87 -0.86 12.40
CA VAL A 176 7.11 -0.11 11.40
C VAL A 176 7.13 1.39 11.72
N LYS A 177 6.93 2.20 10.68
CA LYS A 177 6.87 3.67 10.79
C LYS A 177 5.43 4.13 10.99
N PHE A 178 5.25 5.32 11.55
CA PHE A 178 3.97 6.04 11.60
C PHE A 178 2.83 5.25 12.27
N MET A 179 3.12 4.36 13.22
CA MET A 179 2.08 3.53 13.85
C MET A 179 1.09 4.39 14.64
N ASP A 180 1.58 5.36 15.42
CA ASP A 180 0.73 6.23 16.23
C ASP A 180 -0.12 7.15 15.37
N GLU A 181 0.44 7.71 14.31
CA GLU A 181 -0.28 8.54 13.33
C GLU A 181 -1.34 7.74 12.58
N ALA A 182 -1.04 6.49 12.21
CA ALA A 182 -1.98 5.59 11.54
C ALA A 182 -3.15 5.22 12.46
N ILE A 183 -2.89 4.94 13.72
CA ILE A 183 -3.92 4.71 14.74
C ILE A 183 -4.78 5.97 14.90
N HIS A 184 -4.14 7.14 15.08
CA HIS A 184 -4.86 8.40 15.22
C HIS A 184 -5.77 8.69 14.02
N LEU A 185 -5.29 8.44 12.80
CA LEU A 185 -6.11 8.58 11.59
C LEU A 185 -7.35 7.66 11.65
N ALA A 186 -7.15 6.38 12.01
CA ALA A 186 -8.25 5.42 12.11
C ALA A 186 -9.30 5.84 13.18
N GLU A 187 -8.85 6.35 14.33
CA GLU A 187 -9.73 6.81 15.40
C GLU A 187 -10.52 8.08 15.05
N LYS A 188 -9.99 8.94 14.16
CA LYS A 188 -10.59 10.25 13.86
C LYS A 188 -11.44 10.28 12.61
N THR A 189 -11.53 9.19 11.88
CA THR A 189 -12.33 9.11 10.64
C THR A 189 -13.66 8.39 10.88
N ASP A 190 -14.71 8.85 10.22
CA ASP A 190 -16.06 8.28 10.31
C ASP A 190 -16.29 7.15 9.30
N LEU A 191 -15.39 7.01 8.31
CA LEU A 191 -15.30 5.88 7.40
C LEU A 191 -13.84 5.49 7.22
N PHE A 192 -13.54 4.20 7.33
CA PHE A 192 -12.20 3.66 7.12
C PHE A 192 -12.19 2.60 6.02
N LEU A 193 -11.43 2.85 4.95
CA LEU A 193 -11.31 1.93 3.82
C LEU A 193 -10.10 1.02 4.00
N VAL A 194 -10.28 -0.28 3.83
CA VAL A 194 -9.23 -1.30 3.81
C VAL A 194 -9.15 -1.89 2.41
N ILE A 195 -8.07 -1.62 1.68
CA ILE A 195 -7.99 -1.88 0.25
C ILE A 195 -6.77 -2.74 -0.08
N GLY A 196 -6.98 -3.87 -0.74
CA GLY A 196 -5.89 -4.68 -1.30
C GLY A 196 -4.92 -5.27 -0.28
N THR A 197 -5.36 -5.52 0.94
CA THR A 197 -4.55 -6.15 1.98
C THR A 197 -5.30 -7.32 2.63
N SER A 198 -4.56 -8.37 2.98
CA SER A 198 -5.08 -9.50 3.76
C SER A 198 -5.10 -9.25 5.27
N CYS A 199 -4.56 -8.14 5.74
CA CYS A 199 -4.43 -7.77 7.16
C CYS A 199 -3.81 -8.88 8.03
N VAL A 200 -2.73 -9.53 7.55
CA VAL A 200 -2.02 -10.59 8.30
C VAL A 200 -0.59 -10.22 8.69
N VAL A 201 -0.08 -9.06 8.25
CA VAL A 201 1.26 -8.56 8.59
C VAL A 201 1.16 -7.59 9.76
N TYR A 202 1.66 -8.02 10.91
CA TYR A 202 1.66 -7.23 12.13
C TYR A 202 2.91 -6.36 12.24
N PRO A 203 2.82 -5.16 12.85
CA PRO A 203 1.63 -4.58 13.52
C PRO A 203 0.66 -3.83 12.60
N ALA A 204 0.97 -3.58 11.31
CA ALA A 204 0.14 -2.81 10.39
C ALA A 204 -1.32 -3.33 10.28
N ALA A 205 -1.51 -4.66 10.37
CA ALA A 205 -2.82 -5.31 10.38
C ALA A 205 -3.75 -4.87 11.53
N LEU A 206 -3.21 -4.24 12.59
CA LEU A 206 -4.00 -3.75 13.70
C LEU A 206 -4.67 -2.40 13.42
N VAL A 207 -4.13 -1.59 12.48
CA VAL A 207 -4.63 -0.23 12.23
C VAL A 207 -6.15 -0.17 12.04
N PRO A 208 -6.79 -1.01 11.20
CA PRO A 208 -8.25 -0.97 11.03
C PRO A 208 -9.03 -1.27 12.30
N THR A 209 -8.43 -1.99 13.26
CA THR A 209 -9.12 -2.34 14.52
C THR A 209 -9.28 -1.16 15.47
N TYR A 210 -8.60 -0.05 15.20
CA TYR A 210 -8.74 1.22 15.92
C TYR A 210 -9.75 2.16 15.27
N ALA A 211 -10.32 1.81 14.11
CA ALA A 211 -11.31 2.65 13.46
C ALA A 211 -12.55 2.84 14.36
N SER A 212 -12.92 4.09 14.61
CA SER A 212 -14.11 4.45 15.39
C SER A 212 -15.37 4.46 14.52
N GLY A 213 -15.20 4.68 13.21
CA GLY A 213 -16.28 4.72 12.22
C GLY A 213 -16.58 3.37 11.55
N ASP A 214 -17.34 3.46 10.48
CA ASP A 214 -17.66 2.31 9.63
C ASP A 214 -16.41 1.84 8.87
N ILE A 215 -16.26 0.52 8.70
CA ILE A 215 -15.17 -0.07 7.91
C ILE A 215 -15.73 -0.66 6.63
N VAL A 216 -15.12 -0.32 5.51
CA VAL A 216 -15.36 -0.93 4.19
C VAL A 216 -14.09 -1.62 3.73
N ILE A 217 -14.23 -2.91 3.37
CA ILE A 217 -13.11 -3.71 2.88
C ILE A 217 -13.32 -3.99 1.39
N ILE A 218 -12.31 -3.66 0.58
CA ILE A 218 -12.26 -3.96 -0.87
C ILE A 218 -11.02 -4.81 -1.13
N ASN A 219 -11.23 -6.09 -1.42
CA ASN A 219 -10.12 -7.03 -1.65
C ASN A 219 -10.59 -8.22 -2.48
N LYS A 220 -9.69 -8.90 -3.19
CA LYS A 220 -10.03 -10.11 -3.97
C LYS A 220 -10.41 -11.31 -3.11
N SER A 221 -9.93 -11.39 -1.88
CA SER A 221 -10.25 -12.43 -0.90
C SER A 221 -10.92 -11.86 0.33
N LEU A 222 -11.59 -12.70 1.11
CA LEU A 222 -12.13 -12.31 2.41
C LEU A 222 -11.00 -11.90 3.36
N VAL A 223 -11.27 -10.86 4.12
CA VAL A 223 -10.39 -10.36 5.17
C VAL A 223 -11.12 -10.47 6.50
N ASP A 224 -10.50 -11.14 7.45
CA ASP A 224 -11.03 -11.27 8.81
C ASP A 224 -10.33 -10.24 9.71
N LEU A 225 -11.11 -9.32 10.27
CA LEU A 225 -10.61 -8.36 11.26
C LEU A 225 -11.06 -8.79 12.65
N PRO A 226 -10.17 -8.83 13.64
CA PRO A 226 -10.48 -9.31 14.98
C PRO A 226 -11.51 -8.43 15.70
N ARG A 227 -11.66 -7.17 15.27
CA ARG A 227 -12.66 -6.22 15.74
C ARG A 227 -12.80 -5.05 14.76
N GLY A 228 -13.89 -4.30 14.90
CA GLY A 228 -14.22 -3.14 14.07
C GLY A 228 -15.63 -3.28 13.48
N ASN A 229 -16.24 -2.17 13.11
CA ASN A 229 -17.57 -2.15 12.51
C ASN A 229 -17.50 -2.34 10.99
N VAL A 230 -17.28 -3.57 10.53
CA VAL A 230 -17.24 -3.88 9.09
C VAL A 230 -18.68 -3.89 8.53
N VAL A 231 -19.03 -2.80 7.86
CA VAL A 231 -20.38 -2.63 7.26
C VAL A 231 -20.47 -3.14 5.83
N LEU A 232 -19.32 -3.28 5.15
CA LEU A 232 -19.25 -3.79 3.79
C LEU A 232 -17.94 -4.51 3.56
N GLN A 233 -18.00 -5.68 2.90
CA GLN A 233 -16.83 -6.35 2.33
C GLN A 233 -17.14 -6.71 0.87
N ALA A 234 -16.38 -6.12 -0.07
CA ALA A 234 -16.47 -6.37 -1.49
C ALA A 234 -15.31 -7.27 -1.94
N GLN A 235 -15.66 -8.44 -2.51
CA GLN A 235 -14.69 -9.35 -3.12
C GLN A 235 -14.67 -9.13 -4.63
N GLU A 236 -14.00 -8.05 -5.05
CA GLU A 236 -14.00 -7.60 -6.44
C GLU A 236 -12.59 -7.15 -6.88
N ASP A 237 -12.42 -6.94 -8.17
CA ASP A 237 -11.25 -6.23 -8.69
C ASP A 237 -11.30 -4.77 -8.23
N ILE A 238 -10.19 -4.29 -7.68
CA ILE A 238 -10.14 -2.99 -7.00
C ILE A 238 -10.36 -1.84 -7.99
N ASP A 239 -9.70 -1.88 -9.14
CA ASP A 239 -9.82 -0.81 -10.14
C ASP A 239 -11.23 -0.76 -10.74
N GLU A 240 -11.79 -1.92 -11.10
CA GLU A 240 -13.16 -1.98 -11.62
C GLU A 240 -14.19 -1.54 -10.58
N PHE A 241 -13.99 -1.89 -9.31
CA PHE A 241 -14.84 -1.44 -8.21
C PHE A 241 -14.85 0.09 -8.10
N PHE A 242 -13.67 0.72 -8.10
CA PHE A 242 -13.57 2.18 -8.01
C PHE A 242 -13.99 2.90 -9.30
N LYS A 243 -13.81 2.33 -10.49
CA LYS A 243 -14.38 2.87 -11.73
C LYS A 243 -15.90 2.94 -11.66
N ASN A 244 -16.52 1.89 -11.15
CA ASN A 244 -17.98 1.86 -10.98
C ASN A 244 -18.46 2.89 -9.93
N ILE A 245 -17.73 3.08 -8.83
CA ILE A 245 -18.02 4.12 -7.83
C ILE A 245 -17.86 5.51 -8.46
N ALA A 246 -16.76 5.77 -9.17
CA ALA A 246 -16.52 7.06 -9.83
C ALA A 246 -17.65 7.42 -10.83
N ALA A 247 -18.13 6.41 -11.58
CA ALA A 247 -19.27 6.60 -12.48
C ALA A 247 -20.55 6.95 -11.73
N LEU A 248 -20.87 6.32 -10.61
CA LEU A 248 -22.03 6.64 -9.78
C LEU A 248 -21.94 8.04 -9.16
N LEU A 249 -20.77 8.42 -8.68
CA LEU A 249 -20.50 9.73 -8.08
C LEU A 249 -20.27 10.84 -9.12
N GLN A 250 -20.31 10.52 -10.42
CA GLN A 250 -20.02 11.42 -11.54
C GLN A 250 -18.64 12.10 -11.44
N VAL A 251 -17.68 11.40 -10.84
CA VAL A 251 -16.29 11.85 -10.70
C VAL A 251 -15.51 11.46 -11.96
N LYS A 252 -14.85 12.44 -12.56
CA LYS A 252 -13.93 12.20 -13.70
C LYS A 252 -12.50 12.14 -13.17
N ILE A 253 -11.87 10.98 -13.35
CA ILE A 253 -10.45 10.77 -13.05
C ILE A 253 -9.71 10.84 -14.38
N SER A 254 -8.73 11.75 -14.50
CA SER A 254 -7.87 11.83 -15.67
C SER A 254 -6.91 10.62 -15.72
N ASP A 255 -6.63 10.16 -16.92
CA ASP A 255 -5.64 9.10 -17.17
C ASP A 255 -4.19 9.63 -17.25
N ASN A 256 -3.99 10.92 -16.87
CA ASN A 256 -2.68 11.59 -16.89
C ASN A 256 -1.99 11.52 -15.54
#